data_c54ff031d9e85f6b1a0ba9d72257b7a8
#
_entry.id   c54ff031d9e85f6b1a0ba9d72257b7a8
#
_cell.length_a   1.000
_cell.length_b   1.000
_cell.length_c   1.000
_cell.angle_alpha   90.00
_cell.angle_beta   90.00
_cell.angle_gamma   90.00
#
_symmetry.space_group_name_H-M   'P 1'
#
loop_
_entity.id
_entity.type
_entity.pdbx_description
1 polymer ?
#
loop_
_entity_poly.entity_id
_entity_poly.type
_entity_poly.pdbx_seq_one_letter_code
_entity_poly.pdbx_strand_id
1 'polypeptide(L)'
;MFFVRPLFSRISPLQRSISLNNVKKSKFDSSPITNGADYLRSLSGRNLKIYLFGKLVEDPLNHPMIRPSINAVAETYDLAARDPELASATSPMTGARVNRFLHIAQSSDDLVMQGKMQRRLGQLTGTCFQRCVGMDAINSLHSTTFDMDAKYNTTYHQRFLAWVTAMQQANFVLGGAMTDVKGDRSKAPHAQEDPDLFVHVTRRSDAGVWITGAKAHQTGCLNSHWLLVMPTIRLGEQDRDYAIVGAVPVDAEGITYIYGI
;
A
#
# COMPACT_ATOMS: atom_id res chain seq x y z
N MET A 1 7.58 4.22 -4.24
CA MET A 1 8.61 3.34 -4.83
C MET A 1 7.95 2.54 -5.92
N PHE A 2 8.42 2.61 -7.15
CA PHE A 2 7.75 1.98 -8.28
C PHE A 2 8.60 0.85 -8.86
N PHE A 3 7.95 -0.26 -9.21
CA PHE A 3 8.59 -1.41 -9.84
C PHE A 3 8.11 -1.46 -11.29
N VAL A 4 9.00 -1.27 -12.23
CA VAL A 4 8.72 -1.44 -13.66
C VAL A 4 9.53 -2.63 -14.15
N ARG A 5 8.90 -3.57 -14.84
CA ARG A 5 9.62 -4.66 -15.53
C ARG A 5 10.63 -4.08 -16.51
N PRO A 6 11.92 -4.46 -16.47
CA PRO A 6 12.87 -3.97 -17.43
C PRO A 6 12.61 -4.60 -18.81
N LEU A 7 12.55 -3.79 -19.81
CA LEU A 7 12.79 -4.22 -21.21
C LEU A 7 14.26 -4.52 -21.37
N PHE A 8 14.59 -5.67 -21.92
CA PHE A 8 15.94 -6.00 -22.31
C PHE A 8 16.47 -4.97 -23.33
N SER A 9 17.27 -4.03 -22.87
CA SER A 9 18.32 -3.37 -23.63
C SER A 9 19.46 -3.07 -22.68
N ARG A 10 20.67 -3.40 -23.09
CA ARG A 10 21.92 -3.27 -22.33
C ARG A 10 22.05 -1.84 -21.79
N ILE A 11 21.90 -1.68 -20.49
CA ILE A 11 22.27 -0.46 -19.76
C ILE A 11 23.40 -0.88 -18.83
N SER A 12 24.57 -0.26 -18.99
CA SER A 12 25.75 -0.45 -18.15
C SER A 12 25.43 -0.21 -16.68
N PRO A 13 26.10 -0.93 -15.75
CA PRO A 13 25.86 -0.77 -14.31
C PRO A 13 26.50 0.53 -13.83
N LEU A 14 25.74 1.61 -13.81
CA LEU A 14 26.07 2.78 -13.02
C LEU A 14 25.59 2.52 -11.59
N GLN A 15 26.53 2.07 -10.76
CA GLN A 15 26.41 2.12 -9.31
C GLN A 15 26.21 3.58 -8.88
N ARG A 16 24.98 4.03 -8.78
CA ARG A 16 24.64 5.21 -7.99
C ARG A 16 23.93 4.72 -6.74
N SER A 17 24.61 4.88 -5.61
CA SER A 17 24.00 4.82 -4.28
C SER A 17 22.81 5.77 -4.27
N ILE A 18 21.60 5.23 -4.26
CA ILE A 18 20.38 6.02 -4.10
C ILE A 18 20.34 6.41 -2.63
N SER A 19 20.72 7.64 -2.33
CA SER A 19 20.55 8.24 -1.02
C SER A 19 19.08 8.20 -0.65
N LEU A 20 18.76 7.61 0.50
CA LEU A 20 17.42 7.60 1.11
C LEU A 20 16.85 9.01 1.37
N ASN A 21 17.65 10.05 1.15
CA ASN A 21 17.28 11.46 1.32
C ASN A 21 16.26 11.98 0.30
N ASN A 22 15.90 11.21 -0.73
CA ASN A 22 14.93 11.63 -1.76
C ASN A 22 13.52 11.04 -1.58
N VAL A 23 13.25 10.28 -0.52
CA VAL A 23 11.87 10.15 -0.04
C VAL A 23 11.54 11.54 0.51
N LYS A 24 10.89 12.40 -0.29
CA LYS A 24 10.30 13.65 0.23
C LYS A 24 9.64 13.27 1.54
N LYS A 25 10.12 13.86 2.67
CA LYS A 25 9.50 13.68 3.98
C LYS A 25 8.01 13.89 3.77
N SER A 26 7.24 12.80 3.85
CA SER A 26 5.80 12.94 3.93
C SER A 26 5.57 13.86 5.13
N LYS A 27 4.59 14.76 5.04
CA LYS A 27 4.25 15.68 6.14
C LYS A 27 3.73 14.96 7.39
N PHE A 28 3.81 13.62 7.42
CA PHE A 28 3.47 12.81 8.58
C PHE A 28 4.50 13.06 9.68
N ASP A 29 4.00 13.39 10.87
CA ASP A 29 4.81 13.41 12.09
C ASP A 29 5.63 12.11 12.15
N SER A 30 6.95 12.24 12.31
CA SER A 30 7.89 11.12 12.25
C SER A 30 7.84 10.20 13.47
N SER A 31 7.00 10.48 14.45
CA SER A 31 6.83 9.64 15.63
C SER A 31 6.10 8.36 15.28
N PRO A 32 6.58 7.17 15.73
CA PRO A 32 5.89 5.91 15.50
C PRO A 32 4.47 5.93 16.07
N ILE A 33 3.51 5.37 15.35
CA ILE A 33 2.14 5.20 15.82
C ILE A 33 2.12 4.05 16.83
N THR A 34 1.75 4.33 18.09
CA THR A 34 1.79 3.35 19.19
C THR A 34 0.42 2.87 19.64
N ASN A 35 -0.63 3.65 19.39
CA ASN A 35 -2.01 3.36 19.82
C ASN A 35 -3.02 4.00 18.85
N GLY A 36 -4.32 3.75 19.08
CA GLY A 36 -5.38 4.26 18.23
C GLY A 36 -5.48 5.79 18.21
N ALA A 37 -5.16 6.46 19.32
CA ALA A 37 -5.18 7.93 19.39
C ALA A 37 -4.04 8.54 18.53
N ASP A 38 -2.84 7.93 18.53
CA ASP A 38 -1.74 8.32 17.68
C ASP A 38 -2.12 8.12 16.20
N TYR A 39 -2.76 6.99 15.88
CA TYR A 39 -3.24 6.72 14.54
C TYR A 39 -4.24 7.79 14.08
N LEU A 40 -5.23 8.14 14.89
CA LEU A 40 -6.19 9.18 14.55
C LEU A 40 -5.51 10.54 14.32
N ARG A 41 -4.52 10.90 15.14
CA ARG A 41 -3.72 12.12 14.93
C ARG A 41 -2.94 12.07 13.61
N SER A 42 -2.37 10.91 13.27
CA SER A 42 -1.59 10.74 12.03
C SER A 42 -2.42 10.92 10.75
N LEU A 43 -3.74 10.79 10.84
CA LEU A 43 -4.65 11.03 9.72
C LEU A 43 -5.01 12.50 9.53
N SER A 44 -4.73 13.36 10.50
CA SER A 44 -5.07 14.78 10.45
C SER A 44 -4.16 15.55 9.49
N GLY A 45 -4.70 16.61 8.86
CA GLY A 45 -3.93 17.51 7.99
C GLY A 45 -3.51 16.92 6.64
N ARG A 46 -3.98 15.74 6.27
CA ARG A 46 -3.76 15.16 4.94
C ARG A 46 -4.56 15.89 3.88
N ASN A 47 -3.95 16.15 2.73
CA ASN A 47 -4.62 16.80 1.60
C ASN A 47 -5.33 15.74 0.73
N LEU A 48 -6.48 15.24 1.18
CA LEU A 48 -7.27 14.25 0.48
C LEU A 48 -8.42 14.90 -0.28
N LYS A 49 -8.52 14.62 -1.57
CA LYS A 49 -9.67 15.02 -2.39
C LYS A 49 -10.68 13.86 -2.44
N ILE A 50 -11.76 13.98 -1.68
CA ILE A 50 -12.75 12.92 -1.48
C ILE A 50 -14.13 13.40 -1.92
N TYR A 51 -14.78 12.60 -2.77
CA TYR A 51 -16.19 12.79 -3.10
C TYR A 51 -17.00 11.63 -2.52
N LEU A 52 -18.10 11.94 -1.85
CA LEU A 52 -19.08 10.99 -1.35
C LEU A 52 -20.44 11.32 -1.95
N PHE A 53 -21.01 10.39 -2.74
CA PHE A 53 -22.25 10.61 -3.50
C PHE A 53 -22.22 11.93 -4.30
N GLY A 54 -21.11 12.20 -4.98
CA GLY A 54 -20.90 13.40 -5.79
C GLY A 54 -20.60 14.69 -5.02
N LYS A 55 -20.58 14.68 -3.68
CA LYS A 55 -20.29 15.86 -2.85
C LYS A 55 -18.88 15.79 -2.28
N LEU A 56 -18.16 16.91 -2.33
CA LEU A 56 -16.85 17.02 -1.71
C LEU A 56 -16.97 16.89 -0.18
N VAL A 57 -16.11 16.06 0.41
CA VAL A 57 -16.03 15.85 1.86
C VAL A 57 -14.89 16.69 2.41
N GLU A 58 -15.22 17.69 3.23
CA GLU A 58 -14.23 18.60 3.83
C GLU A 58 -13.57 18.00 5.08
N ASP A 59 -14.33 17.28 5.90
CA ASP A 59 -13.84 16.62 7.12
C ASP A 59 -14.11 15.10 7.08
N PRO A 60 -13.24 14.32 6.46
CA PRO A 60 -13.42 12.87 6.37
C PRO A 60 -13.28 12.16 7.72
N LEU A 61 -12.52 12.71 8.65
CA LEU A 61 -12.26 12.06 9.94
C LEU A 61 -13.50 12.05 10.85
N ASN A 62 -14.38 13.04 10.73
CA ASN A 62 -15.60 13.14 11.50
C ASN A 62 -16.86 12.81 10.68
N HIS A 63 -16.71 12.49 9.39
CA HIS A 63 -17.85 12.15 8.55
C HIS A 63 -18.52 10.85 9.03
N PRO A 64 -19.85 10.83 9.29
CA PRO A 64 -20.53 9.71 9.97
C PRO A 64 -20.44 8.38 9.22
N MET A 65 -20.31 8.40 7.88
CA MET A 65 -20.16 7.18 7.07
C MET A 65 -18.71 6.71 6.97
N ILE A 66 -17.72 7.56 7.22
CA ILE A 66 -16.29 7.23 7.11
C ILE A 66 -15.72 6.88 8.48
N ARG A 67 -16.08 7.61 9.53
CA ARG A 67 -15.56 7.46 10.88
C ARG A 67 -15.60 6.04 11.44
N PRO A 68 -16.66 5.23 11.25
CA PRO A 68 -16.69 3.86 11.79
C PRO A 68 -15.53 2.99 11.26
N SER A 69 -15.18 3.11 9.99
CA SER A 69 -14.07 2.36 9.42
C SER A 69 -12.71 2.81 9.95
N ILE A 70 -12.54 4.10 10.22
CA ILE A 70 -11.33 4.66 10.86
C ILE A 70 -11.20 4.12 12.28
N ASN A 71 -12.29 4.05 13.05
CA ASN A 71 -12.28 3.50 14.40
C ASN A 71 -11.89 2.01 14.43
N ALA A 72 -12.33 1.23 13.44
CA ALA A 72 -11.94 -0.17 13.32
C ALA A 72 -10.42 -0.34 13.07
N VAL A 73 -9.81 0.57 12.32
CA VAL A 73 -8.35 0.58 12.14
C VAL A 73 -7.63 1.03 13.42
N ALA A 74 -8.15 2.03 14.14
CA ALA A 74 -7.60 2.46 15.43
C ALA A 74 -7.52 1.30 16.42
N GLU A 75 -8.56 0.46 16.48
CA GLU A 75 -8.58 -0.74 17.32
C GLU A 75 -7.44 -1.72 17.03
N THR A 76 -6.92 -1.77 15.81
CA THR A 76 -5.76 -2.62 15.49
C THR A 76 -4.48 -2.18 16.21
N TYR A 77 -4.35 -0.91 16.51
CA TYR A 77 -3.24 -0.36 17.29
C TYR A 77 -3.48 -0.55 18.80
N ASP A 78 -4.71 -0.30 19.24
CA ASP A 78 -5.08 -0.49 20.63
C ASP A 78 -4.97 -1.96 21.05
N LEU A 79 -5.33 -2.90 20.18
CA LEU A 79 -5.08 -4.33 20.42
C LEU A 79 -3.58 -4.61 20.58
N ALA A 80 -2.73 -4.06 19.70
CA ALA A 80 -1.29 -4.27 19.78
C ALA A 80 -0.67 -3.69 21.08
N ALA A 81 -1.23 -2.60 21.59
CA ALA A 81 -0.85 -2.04 22.89
C ALA A 81 -1.30 -2.90 24.07
N ARG A 82 -2.52 -3.45 24.03
CA ARG A 82 -3.10 -4.27 25.11
C ARG A 82 -2.60 -5.72 25.13
N ASP A 83 -2.41 -6.30 23.93
CA ASP A 83 -1.98 -7.70 23.75
C ASP A 83 -0.88 -7.77 22.69
N PRO A 84 0.35 -7.37 23.05
CA PRO A 84 1.47 -7.36 22.11
C PRO A 84 1.88 -8.76 21.66
N GLU A 85 1.62 -9.81 22.44
CA GLU A 85 1.93 -11.18 22.03
C GLU A 85 1.04 -11.63 20.87
N LEU A 86 -0.21 -11.24 20.86
CA LEU A 86 -1.15 -11.54 19.79
C LEU A 86 -0.90 -10.63 18.56
N ALA A 87 -0.75 -9.32 18.77
CA ALA A 87 -0.85 -8.35 17.69
C ALA A 87 0.48 -7.70 17.28
N SER A 88 1.60 -8.16 17.83
CA SER A 88 2.95 -7.79 17.39
C SER A 88 3.82 -9.01 17.08
N ALA A 89 4.90 -8.79 16.36
CA ALA A 89 5.91 -9.80 16.05
C ALA A 89 7.31 -9.14 15.96
N THR A 90 8.36 -9.94 16.04
CA THR A 90 9.72 -9.47 15.83
C THR A 90 10.02 -9.41 14.34
N SER A 91 10.39 -8.25 13.85
CA SER A 91 10.76 -8.08 12.43
C SER A 91 12.05 -8.84 12.11
N PRO A 92 12.08 -9.67 11.07
CA PRO A 92 13.31 -10.34 10.64
C PRO A 92 14.33 -9.37 10.03
N MET A 93 13.90 -8.16 9.65
CA MET A 93 14.76 -7.15 9.03
C MET A 93 15.45 -6.24 10.04
N THR A 94 14.81 -5.95 11.16
CA THR A 94 15.30 -4.94 12.11
C THR A 94 15.52 -5.48 13.52
N GLY A 95 15.01 -6.67 13.85
CA GLY A 95 14.96 -7.23 15.20
C GLY A 95 14.00 -6.50 16.15
N ALA A 96 13.35 -5.41 15.71
CA ALA A 96 12.42 -4.67 16.54
C ALA A 96 11.02 -5.32 16.55
N ARG A 97 10.24 -5.06 17.62
CA ARG A 97 8.82 -5.41 17.66
C ARG A 97 8.05 -4.48 16.72
N VAL A 98 7.25 -5.07 15.83
CA VAL A 98 6.41 -4.36 14.87
C VAL A 98 4.96 -4.85 14.98
N ASN A 99 4.01 -4.03 14.57
CA ASN A 99 2.62 -4.47 14.46
C ASN A 99 2.56 -5.66 13.48
N ARG A 100 1.80 -6.72 13.84
CA ARG A 100 1.75 -7.96 13.04
C ARG A 100 1.22 -7.74 11.62
N PHE A 101 0.46 -6.69 11.37
CA PHE A 101 0.08 -6.30 10.00
C PHE A 101 1.25 -5.83 9.11
N LEU A 102 2.40 -5.55 9.70
CA LEU A 102 3.62 -5.15 8.98
C LEU A 102 4.72 -6.21 9.07
N HIS A 103 4.43 -7.35 9.70
CA HIS A 103 5.37 -8.44 9.83
C HIS A 103 5.48 -9.25 8.52
N ILE A 104 6.71 -9.61 8.14
CA ILE A 104 6.96 -10.58 7.08
C ILE A 104 7.05 -11.94 7.75
N ALA A 105 6.06 -12.79 7.49
CA ALA A 105 5.94 -14.11 8.11
C ALA A 105 7.16 -14.99 7.79
N GLN A 106 7.72 -15.64 8.82
CA GLN A 106 8.89 -16.50 8.73
C GLN A 106 8.54 -17.97 9.00
N SER A 107 7.36 -18.23 9.52
CA SER A 107 6.94 -19.57 9.94
C SER A 107 5.43 -19.77 9.80
N SER A 108 4.99 -21.04 9.87
CA SER A 108 3.57 -21.36 9.98
C SER A 108 2.93 -20.80 11.24
N ASP A 109 3.69 -20.65 12.33
CA ASP A 109 3.19 -20.07 13.58
C ASP A 109 2.86 -18.58 13.42
N ASP A 110 3.61 -17.84 12.62
CA ASP A 110 3.28 -16.45 12.28
C ASP A 110 1.92 -16.35 11.58
N LEU A 111 1.64 -17.28 10.65
CA LEU A 111 0.36 -17.34 9.94
C LEU A 111 -0.79 -17.70 10.88
N VAL A 112 -0.57 -18.65 11.79
CA VAL A 112 -1.55 -19.00 12.84
C VAL A 112 -1.84 -17.79 13.74
N MET A 113 -0.82 -17.07 14.15
CA MET A 113 -0.98 -15.87 14.98
C MET A 113 -1.66 -14.72 14.23
N GLN A 114 -1.39 -14.56 12.93
CA GLN A 114 -2.14 -13.63 12.08
C GLN A 114 -3.64 -13.96 12.08
N GLY A 115 -4.00 -15.21 11.88
CA GLY A 115 -5.39 -15.68 11.90
C GLY A 115 -6.06 -15.43 13.24
N LYS A 116 -5.39 -15.73 14.36
CA LYS A 116 -5.90 -15.45 15.72
C LYS A 116 -6.12 -13.96 15.95
N MET A 117 -5.15 -13.12 15.56
CA MET A 117 -5.26 -11.66 15.67
C MET A 117 -6.44 -11.11 14.86
N GLN A 118 -6.57 -11.52 13.60
CA GLN A 118 -7.67 -11.06 12.73
C GLN A 118 -9.04 -11.49 13.27
N ARG A 119 -9.16 -12.75 13.78
CA ARG A 119 -10.37 -13.22 14.44
C ARG A 119 -10.72 -12.37 15.66
N ARG A 120 -9.72 -12.05 16.49
CA ARG A 120 -9.92 -11.21 17.68
C ARG A 120 -10.39 -9.81 17.29
N LEU A 121 -9.78 -9.21 16.30
CA LEU A 121 -10.18 -7.90 15.78
C LEU A 121 -11.61 -7.92 15.22
N GLY A 122 -11.98 -8.93 14.47
CA GLY A 122 -13.35 -9.09 13.98
C GLY A 122 -14.38 -9.18 15.11
N GLN A 123 -14.06 -9.87 16.22
CA GLN A 123 -14.89 -9.92 17.40
C GLN A 123 -15.02 -8.56 18.13
N LEU A 124 -13.96 -7.76 18.13
CA LEU A 124 -13.93 -6.45 18.79
C LEU A 124 -14.62 -5.37 17.97
N THR A 125 -14.45 -5.38 16.66
CA THR A 125 -14.92 -4.30 15.79
C THR A 125 -16.27 -4.59 15.13
N GLY A 126 -16.65 -5.84 15.01
CA GLY A 126 -17.85 -6.26 14.27
C GLY A 126 -17.81 -5.90 12.77
N THR A 127 -16.65 -5.47 12.25
CA THR A 127 -16.48 -5.01 10.88
C THR A 127 -15.06 -5.28 10.37
N CYS A 128 -14.79 -4.94 9.10
CA CYS A 128 -13.47 -5.04 8.51
C CYS A 128 -12.55 -3.91 9.03
N PHE A 129 -11.40 -4.28 9.56
CA PHE A 129 -10.34 -3.36 10.02
C PHE A 129 -9.35 -2.96 8.90
N GLN A 130 -9.54 -3.44 7.67
CA GLN A 130 -8.97 -2.95 6.41
C GLN A 130 -7.43 -2.93 6.31
N ARG A 131 -6.74 -3.77 7.07
CA ARG A 131 -5.25 -3.87 7.04
C ARG A 131 -4.74 -5.17 6.43
N CYS A 132 -5.61 -6.17 6.22
CA CYS A 132 -5.22 -7.48 5.70
C CYS A 132 -4.60 -7.39 4.30
N VAL A 133 -5.16 -6.56 3.41
CA VAL A 133 -4.64 -6.41 2.04
C VAL A 133 -3.18 -5.92 2.03
N GLY A 134 -2.85 -4.93 2.86
CA GLY A 134 -1.47 -4.45 2.98
C GLY A 134 -0.53 -5.51 3.53
N MET A 135 -0.96 -6.27 4.53
CA MET A 135 -0.21 -7.37 5.12
C MET A 135 0.08 -8.47 4.07
N ASP A 136 -0.93 -8.89 3.32
CA ASP A 136 -0.78 -9.92 2.30
C ASP A 136 0.13 -9.44 1.16
N ALA A 137 -0.02 -8.18 0.75
CA ALA A 137 0.77 -7.58 -0.31
C ALA A 137 2.26 -7.49 0.04
N ILE A 138 2.64 -7.10 1.26
CA ILE A 138 4.06 -7.04 1.64
C ILE A 138 4.69 -8.43 1.72
N ASN A 139 3.94 -9.45 2.18
CA ASN A 139 4.43 -10.82 2.22
C ASN A 139 4.63 -11.38 0.80
N SER A 140 3.68 -11.14 -0.12
CA SER A 140 3.80 -11.53 -1.53
C SER A 140 4.94 -10.80 -2.24
N LEU A 141 5.08 -9.49 -2.00
CA LEU A 141 6.15 -8.69 -2.60
C LEU A 141 7.53 -9.09 -2.09
N HIS A 142 7.65 -9.50 -0.82
CA HIS A 142 8.91 -9.98 -0.27
C HIS A 142 9.45 -11.16 -1.09
N SER A 143 8.66 -12.19 -1.32
CA SER A 143 9.06 -13.37 -2.10
C SER A 143 9.24 -13.02 -3.59
N THR A 144 8.25 -12.33 -4.19
CA THR A 144 8.26 -12.04 -5.62
C THR A 144 9.43 -11.15 -6.03
N THR A 145 9.76 -10.12 -5.23
CA THR A 145 10.89 -9.23 -5.57
C THR A 145 12.22 -9.93 -5.41
N PHE A 146 12.36 -10.85 -4.44
CA PHE A 146 13.55 -11.69 -4.28
C PHE A 146 13.78 -12.57 -5.51
N ASP A 147 12.74 -13.29 -5.94
CA ASP A 147 12.80 -14.14 -7.14
C ASP A 147 13.10 -13.33 -8.41
N MET A 148 12.53 -12.13 -8.51
CA MET A 148 12.76 -11.24 -9.66
C MET A 148 14.21 -10.76 -9.73
N ASP A 149 14.80 -10.38 -8.59
CA ASP A 149 16.21 -9.95 -8.56
C ASP A 149 17.13 -11.11 -8.93
N ALA A 150 16.88 -12.31 -8.41
CA ALA A 150 17.64 -13.51 -8.74
C ALA A 150 17.55 -13.87 -10.23
N LYS A 151 16.35 -13.73 -10.82
CA LYS A 151 16.12 -14.15 -12.22
C LYS A 151 16.56 -13.10 -13.24
N TYR A 152 16.40 -11.81 -12.94
CA TYR A 152 16.55 -10.73 -13.90
C TYR A 152 17.64 -9.71 -13.53
N ASN A 153 18.43 -9.97 -12.49
CA ASN A 153 19.49 -9.10 -11.98
C ASN A 153 19.01 -7.66 -11.77
N THR A 154 17.86 -7.53 -11.09
CA THR A 154 17.26 -6.24 -10.70
C THR A 154 17.61 -5.89 -9.26
N THR A 155 17.13 -4.74 -8.76
CA THR A 155 17.29 -4.29 -7.37
C THR A 155 15.95 -4.04 -6.70
N TYR A 156 14.92 -4.76 -7.09
CA TYR A 156 13.56 -4.56 -6.58
C TYR A 156 13.45 -4.96 -5.12
N HIS A 157 14.07 -6.08 -4.74
CA HIS A 157 14.02 -6.59 -3.37
C HIS A 157 14.70 -5.62 -2.40
N GLN A 158 15.89 -5.14 -2.74
CA GLN A 158 16.60 -4.16 -1.91
C GLN A 158 15.75 -2.89 -1.68
N ARG A 159 15.10 -2.38 -2.74
CA ARG A 159 14.23 -1.20 -2.64
C ARG A 159 12.98 -1.49 -1.83
N PHE A 160 12.40 -2.68 -1.99
CA PHE A 160 11.26 -3.14 -1.20
C PHE A 160 11.62 -3.23 0.28
N LEU A 161 12.75 -3.87 0.64
CA LEU A 161 13.20 -3.97 2.04
C LEU A 161 13.41 -2.61 2.69
N ALA A 162 14.04 -1.67 1.99
CA ALA A 162 14.22 -0.32 2.49
C ALA A 162 12.89 0.39 2.76
N TRP A 163 11.92 0.26 1.86
CA TRP A 163 10.60 0.86 2.00
C TRP A 163 9.80 0.20 3.14
N VAL A 164 9.70 -1.12 3.19
CA VAL A 164 8.90 -1.81 4.22
C VAL A 164 9.50 -1.61 5.61
N THR A 165 10.82 -1.51 5.73
CA THR A 165 11.49 -1.15 6.99
C THR A 165 11.05 0.24 7.48
N ALA A 166 11.00 1.23 6.60
CA ALA A 166 10.49 2.55 6.95
C ALA A 166 9.01 2.52 7.37
N MET A 167 8.19 1.70 6.70
CA MET A 167 6.78 1.50 7.08
C MET A 167 6.63 0.85 8.46
N GLN A 168 7.48 -0.11 8.78
CA GLN A 168 7.54 -0.74 10.10
C GLN A 168 7.95 0.25 11.20
N GLN A 169 8.97 1.07 10.95
CA GLN A 169 9.45 2.07 11.90
C GLN A 169 8.39 3.12 12.24
N ALA A 170 7.66 3.59 11.23
CA ALA A 170 6.56 4.53 11.40
C ALA A 170 5.27 3.86 11.90
N ASN A 171 5.19 2.54 11.80
CA ASN A 171 3.99 1.74 12.08
C ASN A 171 2.77 2.17 11.26
N PHE A 172 2.97 2.43 9.96
CA PHE A 172 1.94 2.92 9.07
C PHE A 172 0.93 1.86 8.65
N VAL A 173 -0.27 2.30 8.29
CA VAL A 173 -1.29 1.46 7.63
C VAL A 173 -0.99 1.43 6.14
N LEU A 174 -0.91 0.21 5.60
CA LEU A 174 -0.77 -0.06 4.17
C LEU A 174 -2.11 -0.54 3.62
N GLY A 175 -2.61 0.15 2.61
CA GLY A 175 -3.79 -0.26 1.86
C GLY A 175 -3.40 -0.84 0.50
N GLY A 176 -4.36 -1.46 -0.18
CA GLY A 176 -4.15 -1.98 -1.52
C GLY A 176 -4.98 -1.24 -2.56
N ALA A 177 -4.36 -0.84 -3.64
CA ALA A 177 -5.00 -0.34 -4.85
C ALA A 177 -4.79 -1.37 -5.97
N MET A 178 -5.46 -2.53 -5.82
CA MET A 178 -5.25 -3.72 -6.64
C MET A 178 -6.32 -3.89 -7.70
N THR A 179 -7.60 -3.86 -7.31
CA THR A 179 -8.72 -4.17 -8.22
C THR A 179 -8.81 -3.13 -9.32
N ASP A 180 -8.79 -3.61 -10.55
CA ASP A 180 -8.96 -2.78 -11.74
C ASP A 180 -10.45 -2.50 -12.00
N VAL A 181 -10.74 -1.38 -12.66
CA VAL A 181 -12.06 -1.07 -13.19
C VAL A 181 -12.48 -2.10 -14.26
N LYS A 182 -13.77 -2.16 -14.60
CA LYS A 182 -14.24 -3.27 -15.44
C LYS A 182 -13.90 -3.12 -16.91
N GLY A 183 -14.09 -1.99 -17.53
CA GLY A 183 -13.87 -1.81 -18.96
C GLY A 183 -14.56 -2.85 -19.86
N ASP A 184 -14.10 -2.94 -21.09
CA ASP A 184 -14.46 -4.02 -22.01
C ASP A 184 -13.59 -5.25 -21.73
N ARG A 185 -14.17 -6.28 -21.13
CA ARG A 185 -13.45 -7.50 -20.70
C ARG A 185 -12.93 -8.36 -21.85
N SER A 186 -13.38 -8.11 -23.08
CA SER A 186 -12.86 -8.80 -24.28
C SER A 186 -11.56 -8.22 -24.78
N LYS A 187 -11.18 -7.03 -24.29
CA LYS A 187 -10.00 -6.28 -24.72
C LYS A 187 -8.90 -6.25 -23.65
N ALA A 188 -7.65 -6.28 -24.14
CA ALA A 188 -6.47 -6.02 -23.30
C ALA A 188 -6.44 -4.54 -22.84
N PRO A 189 -5.67 -4.19 -21.80
CA PRO A 189 -5.57 -2.81 -21.31
C PRO A 189 -5.23 -1.78 -22.37
N HIS A 190 -4.23 -2.07 -23.21
CA HIS A 190 -3.82 -1.17 -24.30
C HIS A 190 -4.87 -0.97 -25.40
N ALA A 191 -5.85 -1.88 -25.50
CA ALA A 191 -6.88 -1.88 -26.52
C ALA A 191 -8.24 -1.33 -26.04
N GLN A 192 -8.30 -0.82 -24.81
CA GLN A 192 -9.51 -0.15 -24.30
C GLN A 192 -9.76 1.14 -25.10
N GLU A 193 -11.02 1.55 -25.18
CA GLU A 193 -11.42 2.79 -25.84
C GLU A 193 -10.82 4.02 -25.13
N ASP A 194 -10.82 4.00 -23.77
CA ASP A 194 -10.14 4.97 -22.94
C ASP A 194 -8.79 4.40 -22.49
N PRO A 195 -7.65 4.94 -22.94
CA PRO A 195 -6.33 4.46 -22.58
C PRO A 195 -6.03 4.67 -21.09
N ASP A 196 -6.71 5.62 -20.42
CA ASP A 196 -6.53 5.93 -19.00
C ASP A 196 -7.47 5.13 -18.09
N LEU A 197 -8.22 4.17 -18.65
CA LEU A 197 -9.12 3.34 -17.85
C LEU A 197 -8.39 2.52 -16.79
N PHE A 198 -7.26 1.89 -17.16
CA PHE A 198 -6.40 1.13 -16.26
C PHE A 198 -5.17 1.92 -15.87
N VAL A 199 -4.68 1.73 -14.64
CA VAL A 199 -3.47 2.41 -14.19
C VAL A 199 -2.26 2.00 -15.03
N HIS A 200 -1.60 2.99 -15.62
CA HIS A 200 -0.41 2.79 -16.45
C HIS A 200 0.60 3.93 -16.31
N VAL A 201 1.81 3.69 -16.80
CA VAL A 201 2.90 4.67 -16.80
C VAL A 201 2.75 5.57 -18.02
N THR A 202 2.57 6.87 -17.81
CA THR A 202 2.47 7.87 -18.86
C THR A 202 3.78 8.57 -19.16
N ARG A 203 4.69 8.64 -18.20
CA ARG A 203 6.01 9.29 -18.35
C ARG A 203 7.02 8.65 -17.40
N ARG A 204 8.27 8.58 -17.87
CA ARG A 204 9.44 8.13 -17.09
C ARG A 204 10.53 9.20 -17.13
N SER A 205 11.24 9.36 -16.02
CA SER A 205 12.46 10.15 -15.92
C SER A 205 13.37 9.59 -14.82
N ASP A 206 14.55 10.17 -14.67
CA ASP A 206 15.47 9.83 -13.57
C ASP A 206 14.85 10.14 -12.18
N ALA A 207 13.87 11.05 -12.10
CA ALA A 207 13.17 11.40 -10.88
C ALA A 207 12.07 10.39 -10.50
N GLY A 208 11.64 9.52 -11.43
CA GLY A 208 10.59 8.54 -11.19
C GLY A 208 9.66 8.33 -12.38
N VAL A 209 8.46 7.84 -12.08
CA VAL A 209 7.41 7.58 -13.08
C VAL A 209 6.14 8.34 -12.72
N TRP A 210 5.42 8.78 -13.75
CA TRP A 210 4.06 9.31 -13.64
C TRP A 210 3.09 8.23 -14.07
N ILE A 211 2.03 8.07 -13.29
CA ILE A 211 0.98 7.09 -13.56
C ILE A 211 -0.37 7.78 -13.66
N THR A 212 -1.20 7.29 -14.53
CA THR A 212 -2.59 7.72 -14.71
C THR A 212 -3.49 6.50 -14.77
N GLY A 213 -4.76 6.64 -14.44
CA GLY A 213 -5.76 5.59 -14.52
C GLY A 213 -6.60 5.44 -13.26
N ALA A 214 -7.50 4.47 -13.26
CA ALA A 214 -8.43 4.24 -12.16
C ALA A 214 -8.26 2.86 -11.51
N LYS A 215 -8.57 2.80 -10.22
CA LYS A 215 -8.70 1.57 -9.44
C LYS A 215 -10.08 1.53 -8.77
N ALA A 216 -10.67 0.35 -8.66
CA ALA A 216 -11.99 0.15 -8.09
C ALA A 216 -11.94 -0.67 -6.79
N HIS A 217 -12.97 -0.54 -5.95
CA HIS A 217 -13.13 -1.31 -4.71
C HIS A 217 -11.92 -1.20 -3.75
N GLN A 218 -11.37 0.03 -3.61
CA GLN A 218 -10.19 0.27 -2.76
C GLN A 218 -10.61 0.48 -1.31
N THR A 219 -11.14 -0.57 -0.68
CA THR A 219 -11.59 -0.54 0.72
C THR A 219 -10.42 -0.14 1.64
N GLY A 220 -10.65 0.86 2.49
CA GLY A 220 -9.65 1.34 3.45
C GLY A 220 -8.61 2.31 2.88
N CYS A 221 -8.74 2.78 1.65
CA CYS A 221 -7.78 3.74 1.10
C CYS A 221 -7.67 5.01 1.95
N LEU A 222 -8.78 5.56 2.46
CA LEU A 222 -8.76 6.75 3.33
C LEU A 222 -8.15 6.50 4.71
N ASN A 223 -8.14 5.25 5.16
CA ASN A 223 -7.64 4.83 6.47
C ASN A 223 -6.14 4.48 6.42
N SER A 224 -5.57 4.43 5.23
CA SER A 224 -4.18 4.05 4.99
C SER A 224 -3.26 5.28 4.94
N HIS A 225 -1.97 5.06 5.11
CA HIS A 225 -0.91 6.05 4.87
C HIS A 225 -0.29 5.89 3.49
N TRP A 226 -0.20 4.64 3.03
CA TRP A 226 0.31 4.28 1.71
C TRP A 226 -0.61 3.28 1.03
N LEU A 227 -0.68 3.35 -0.28
CA LEU A 227 -1.39 2.39 -1.13
C LEU A 227 -0.39 1.61 -1.98
N LEU A 228 -0.52 0.30 -1.97
CA LEU A 228 0.18 -0.60 -2.87
C LEU A 228 -0.62 -0.73 -4.16
N VAL A 229 -0.12 -0.14 -5.23
CA VAL A 229 -0.73 -0.16 -6.56
C VAL A 229 -0.16 -1.34 -7.33
N MET A 230 -1.03 -2.19 -7.86
CA MET A 230 -0.63 -3.34 -8.69
C MET A 230 -1.77 -3.74 -9.64
N PRO A 231 -1.46 -4.32 -10.80
CA PRO A 231 -2.47 -4.82 -11.71
C PRO A 231 -3.03 -6.16 -11.21
N THR A 232 -4.31 -6.43 -11.51
CA THR A 232 -4.96 -7.72 -11.21
C THR A 232 -5.36 -8.49 -12.48
N ILE A 233 -5.13 -7.94 -13.64
CA ILE A 233 -5.47 -8.53 -14.94
C ILE A 233 -4.23 -9.14 -15.60
N ARG A 234 -4.46 -10.09 -16.51
CA ARG A 234 -3.39 -10.64 -17.33
C ARG A 234 -2.89 -9.58 -18.30
N LEU A 235 -1.58 -9.39 -18.35
CA LEU A 235 -0.90 -8.43 -19.22
C LEU A 235 -0.12 -9.15 -20.31
N GLY A 236 -0.22 -8.64 -21.53
CA GLY A 236 0.57 -9.08 -22.67
C GLY A 236 1.80 -8.18 -22.91
N GLU A 237 2.52 -8.45 -23.98
CA GLU A 237 3.72 -7.67 -24.37
C GLU A 237 3.40 -6.19 -24.65
N GLN A 238 2.24 -5.91 -25.21
CA GLN A 238 1.81 -4.55 -25.52
C GLN A 238 1.32 -3.77 -24.29
N ASP A 239 1.09 -4.48 -23.16
CA ASP A 239 0.61 -3.89 -21.90
C ASP A 239 1.77 -3.50 -20.95
N ARG A 240 2.98 -3.30 -21.44
CA ARG A 240 4.17 -3.05 -20.61
C ARG A 240 4.02 -1.87 -19.67
N ASP A 241 3.37 -0.81 -20.12
CA ASP A 241 3.16 0.39 -19.32
C ASP A 241 2.11 0.18 -18.23
N TYR A 242 1.26 -0.84 -18.35
CA TYR A 242 0.28 -1.26 -17.33
C TYR A 242 0.87 -2.22 -16.30
N ALA A 243 2.06 -2.79 -16.54
CA ALA A 243 2.74 -3.71 -15.63
C ALA A 243 3.48 -2.95 -14.52
N ILE A 244 2.75 -2.18 -13.72
CA ILE A 244 3.30 -1.40 -12.63
C ILE A 244 2.94 -1.99 -11.27
N VAL A 245 3.95 -2.16 -10.41
CA VAL A 245 3.78 -2.45 -8.98
C VAL A 245 4.55 -1.41 -8.19
N GLY A 246 3.89 -0.73 -7.27
CA GLY A 246 4.52 0.32 -6.49
C GLY A 246 3.72 0.74 -5.27
N ALA A 247 4.31 1.60 -4.47
CA ALA A 247 3.64 2.20 -3.31
C ALA A 247 3.56 3.71 -3.48
N VAL A 248 2.39 4.29 -3.20
CA VAL A 248 2.15 5.73 -3.25
C VAL A 248 1.58 6.23 -1.93
N PRO A 249 1.95 7.42 -1.45
CA PRO A 249 1.26 8.06 -0.33
C PRO A 249 -0.20 8.30 -0.68
N VAL A 250 -1.11 8.13 0.28
CA VAL A 250 -2.55 8.34 0.03
C VAL A 250 -2.90 9.78 -0.33
N ASP A 251 -2.10 10.74 0.10
CA ASP A 251 -2.25 12.18 -0.16
C ASP A 251 -1.33 12.69 -1.28
N ALA A 252 -0.84 11.77 -2.14
CA ALA A 252 -0.07 12.15 -3.31
C ALA A 252 -0.92 13.03 -4.23
N GLU A 253 -0.27 14.06 -4.78
CA GLU A 253 -0.92 14.99 -5.70
C GLU A 253 -1.51 14.25 -6.92
N GLY A 254 -2.74 14.62 -7.31
CA GLY A 254 -3.46 14.02 -8.43
C GLY A 254 -4.40 12.88 -8.04
N ILE A 255 -4.34 12.35 -6.82
CA ILE A 255 -5.27 11.30 -6.38
C ILE A 255 -6.63 11.91 -6.01
N THR A 256 -7.70 11.32 -6.54
CA THR A 256 -9.08 11.63 -6.15
C THR A 256 -9.77 10.34 -5.69
N TYR A 257 -10.46 10.40 -4.57
CA TYR A 257 -11.23 9.30 -4.00
C TYR A 257 -12.72 9.53 -4.24
N ILE A 258 -13.42 8.50 -4.74
CA ILE A 258 -14.85 8.55 -5.00
C ILE A 258 -15.52 7.45 -4.20
N TYR A 259 -16.48 7.83 -3.36
CA TYR A 259 -17.26 6.97 -2.49
C TYR A 259 -18.75 7.07 -2.84
N GLY A 260 -19.38 5.91 -2.93
CA GLY A 260 -20.81 5.82 -3.21
C GLY A 260 -21.16 6.30 -4.62
N ILE A 261 -21.63 5.40 -5.41
CA ILE A 261 -22.14 5.64 -6.76
C ILE A 261 -23.66 5.59 -6.71
#